data_2e2bd3c793e871fd19fe86e1259f0b66
#
_entry.id   2e2bd3c793e871fd19fe86e1259f0b66
#
_cell.length_a   1.000
_cell.length_b   1.000
_cell.length_c   1.000
_cell.angle_alpha   90.00
_cell.angle_beta   90.00
_cell.angle_gamma   90.00
#
_symmetry.space_group_name_H-M   'P 1'
#
loop_
_entity.id
_entity.type
_entity.pdbx_description
1 polymer ?
#
loop_
_entity_poly.entity_id
_entity_poly.type
_entity_poly.pdbx_seq_one_letter_code
_entity_poly.pdbx_strand_id
1 'polypeptide(L)'
;MVRRGRAQKGGHQVRTVGVEEELLLVDPETGEPRALSAAVLARAEKDDADQDVFEKELHEQMLEFATHPQSSMESLRAEIVRCRKEAARHAGEIGCTVAALATSPLPVSPAVGVNRRYRWMEEQYGIATREQLVMGCHVHVSVESDEEGVAVVDRLRPWLPVLRALSANSPFWQGNDTGYSSYRSRVWGRWPSAGPAEIFGSAERYHRLISDMVETGVILDDGMIYFDARLSQRYPTVELRVSDVCLHSGTAVLIATLVRGLVETAAREWRAGREPLGHSVSLLRLADWQAARSGLSGELLHPETMRRMPAETVVRALLDHVEEALDATGDLERAGAACEELLRDGNGAQVQRALMERTGSLRDVVTECVRQTQA
;
A
#
# COMPACT_ATOMS: atom_id res chain seq x y z
N MET A 1 37.97 -26.11 -37.40
CA MET A 1 38.01 -26.03 -35.93
C MET A 1 37.12 -24.86 -35.48
N VAL A 2 35.82 -25.13 -35.27
CA VAL A 2 34.81 -24.11 -34.98
C VAL A 2 34.67 -24.06 -33.46
N ARG A 3 35.01 -22.93 -32.84
CA ARG A 3 34.80 -22.68 -31.38
C ARG A 3 33.32 -22.53 -31.13
N ARG A 4 32.73 -23.48 -30.42
CA ARG A 4 31.40 -23.36 -29.86
C ARG A 4 31.40 -22.24 -28.81
N GLY A 5 30.65 -21.15 -29.06
CA GLY A 5 30.39 -20.12 -28.10
C GLY A 5 29.61 -20.68 -26.89
N ARG A 6 30.10 -20.39 -25.68
CA ARG A 6 29.37 -20.64 -24.44
C ARG A 6 28.06 -19.82 -24.47
N ALA A 7 26.91 -20.49 -24.39
CA ALA A 7 25.66 -19.84 -24.10
C ALA A 7 25.80 -19.09 -22.77
N GLN A 8 25.61 -17.78 -22.78
CA GLN A 8 25.42 -16.97 -21.60
C GLN A 8 24.17 -17.52 -20.90
N LYS A 9 24.33 -17.96 -19.66
CA LYS A 9 23.19 -18.18 -18.75
C LYS A 9 22.47 -16.85 -18.63
N GLY A 10 21.23 -16.78 -19.08
CA GLY A 10 20.37 -15.61 -18.91
C GLY A 10 20.27 -15.29 -17.42
N GLY A 11 20.94 -14.22 -16.99
CA GLY A 11 20.76 -13.67 -15.66
C GLY A 11 19.31 -13.15 -15.58
N HIS A 12 18.50 -13.70 -14.70
CA HIS A 12 17.20 -13.11 -14.38
C HIS A 12 17.44 -11.66 -13.93
N GLN A 13 16.88 -10.72 -14.69
CA GLN A 13 16.93 -9.31 -14.31
C GLN A 13 16.09 -9.11 -13.04
N VAL A 14 16.68 -8.49 -12.01
CA VAL A 14 15.97 -8.19 -10.76
C VAL A 14 14.78 -7.27 -11.08
N ARG A 15 13.60 -7.63 -10.61
CA ARG A 15 12.38 -6.81 -10.80
C ARG A 15 12.55 -5.45 -10.14
N THR A 16 12.15 -4.41 -10.87
CA THR A 16 12.09 -3.06 -10.32
C THR A 16 10.84 -2.88 -9.46
N VAL A 17 10.97 -2.03 -8.45
CA VAL A 17 9.90 -1.68 -7.51
C VAL A 17 9.74 -0.17 -7.46
N GLY A 18 8.51 0.31 -7.57
CA GLY A 18 8.10 1.69 -7.28
C GLY A 18 7.13 1.70 -6.09
N VAL A 19 7.15 2.77 -5.32
CA VAL A 19 6.25 2.97 -4.17
C VAL A 19 5.57 4.32 -4.32
N GLU A 20 4.25 4.32 -4.12
CA GLU A 20 3.45 5.52 -3.93
C GLU A 20 3.04 5.60 -2.46
N GLU A 21 3.19 6.76 -1.83
CA GLU A 21 2.71 7.01 -0.48
C GLU A 21 1.83 8.25 -0.45
N GLU A 22 0.68 8.10 0.20
CA GLU A 22 -0.26 9.18 0.48
C GLU A 22 -0.02 9.68 1.90
N LEU A 23 0.18 10.98 2.08
CA LEU A 23 0.47 11.61 3.37
C LEU A 23 -0.67 12.56 3.77
N LEU A 24 -1.00 12.58 5.06
CA LEU A 24 -1.95 13.53 5.63
C LEU A 24 -1.27 14.89 5.89
N LEU A 25 -1.84 15.97 5.36
CA LEU A 25 -1.44 17.33 5.67
C LEU A 25 -2.07 17.76 6.99
N VAL A 26 -1.25 18.22 7.94
CA VAL A 26 -1.69 18.62 9.27
C VAL A 26 -1.09 19.96 9.71
N ASP A 27 -1.78 20.62 10.59
CA ASP A 27 -1.28 21.79 11.30
C ASP A 27 -0.18 21.37 12.30
N PRO A 28 1.02 22.00 12.28
CA PRO A 28 2.14 21.58 13.10
C PRO A 28 1.92 21.79 14.62
N GLU A 29 1.02 22.72 15.01
CA GLU A 29 0.77 23.05 16.41
C GLU A 29 -0.41 22.23 16.97
N THR A 30 -1.48 22.08 16.17
CA THR A 30 -2.73 21.46 16.63
C THR A 30 -2.88 20.01 16.21
N GLY A 31 -2.15 19.56 15.19
CA GLY A 31 -2.30 18.24 14.57
C GLY A 31 -3.56 18.09 13.72
N GLU A 32 -4.37 19.15 13.56
CA GLU A 32 -5.60 19.12 12.79
C GLU A 32 -5.33 19.00 11.28
N PRO A 33 -6.08 18.17 10.52
CA PRO A 33 -5.91 18.07 9.08
C PRO A 33 -6.15 19.41 8.35
N ARG A 34 -5.30 19.71 7.37
CA ARG A 34 -5.32 20.97 6.59
C ARG A 34 -5.56 20.72 5.10
N ALA A 35 -6.59 21.36 4.54
CA ALA A 35 -6.93 21.27 3.11
C ALA A 35 -6.03 22.23 2.29
N LEU A 36 -4.77 21.87 2.08
CA LEU A 36 -3.74 22.71 1.47
C LEU A 36 -2.94 21.99 0.37
N SER A 37 -3.36 20.83 -0.12
CA SER A 37 -2.59 20.07 -1.12
C SER A 37 -2.32 20.89 -2.39
N ALA A 38 -3.29 21.64 -2.89
CA ALA A 38 -3.10 22.48 -4.05
C ALA A 38 -2.00 23.55 -3.85
N ALA A 39 -1.87 24.10 -2.64
CA ALA A 39 -0.82 25.07 -2.33
C ALA A 39 0.56 24.42 -2.19
N VAL A 40 0.63 23.20 -1.59
CA VAL A 40 1.87 22.40 -1.50
C VAL A 40 2.36 22.04 -2.90
N LEU A 41 1.49 21.55 -3.79
CA LEU A 41 1.83 21.20 -5.17
C LEU A 41 2.33 22.41 -5.96
N ALA A 42 1.66 23.56 -5.83
CA ALA A 42 2.13 24.80 -6.48
C ALA A 42 3.50 25.29 -5.98
N ARG A 43 3.96 24.81 -4.81
CA ARG A 43 5.33 25.03 -4.32
C ARG A 43 6.30 24.02 -4.90
N ALA A 44 5.93 22.73 -4.91
CA ALA A 44 6.74 21.66 -5.48
C ALA A 44 7.01 21.87 -6.98
N GLU A 45 6.03 22.34 -7.75
CA GLU A 45 6.15 22.66 -9.19
C GLU A 45 7.21 23.73 -9.50
N LYS A 46 7.61 24.54 -8.51
CA LYS A 46 8.68 25.54 -8.66
C LYS A 46 10.08 24.99 -8.42
N ASP A 47 10.15 23.79 -7.93
CA ASP A 47 11.40 23.07 -7.69
C ASP A 47 11.58 22.04 -8.80
N ASP A 48 12.53 22.26 -9.72
CA ASP A 48 12.76 21.40 -10.88
C ASP A 48 13.04 19.92 -10.50
N ALA A 49 13.55 19.68 -9.28
CA ALA A 49 13.85 18.34 -8.79
C ALA A 49 12.59 17.54 -8.39
N ASP A 50 11.48 18.22 -8.11
CA ASP A 50 10.26 17.61 -7.54
C ASP A 50 9.04 17.77 -8.47
N GLN A 51 9.23 18.26 -9.69
CA GLN A 51 8.15 18.66 -10.61
C GLN A 51 7.17 17.52 -10.95
N ASP A 52 7.64 16.26 -10.99
CA ASP A 52 6.85 15.07 -11.34
C ASP A 52 6.74 14.07 -10.17
N VAL A 53 7.14 14.43 -8.96
CA VAL A 53 7.18 13.52 -7.81
C VAL A 53 5.87 13.54 -7.04
N PHE A 54 5.21 14.71 -6.95
CA PHE A 54 4.01 14.89 -6.15
C PHE A 54 2.75 14.99 -7.02
N GLU A 55 1.70 14.25 -6.63
CA GLU A 55 0.42 14.20 -7.35
C GLU A 55 -0.75 14.68 -6.47
N LYS A 56 -1.84 15.08 -7.17
CA LYS A 56 -3.13 15.42 -6.54
C LYS A 56 -3.95 14.19 -6.25
N GLU A 57 -4.50 14.16 -5.04
CA GLU A 57 -5.44 13.17 -4.59
C GLU A 57 -6.89 13.67 -4.45
N LEU A 58 -7.83 12.75 -4.12
CA LEU A 58 -9.27 13.01 -4.00
C LEU A 58 -9.57 14.14 -3.03
N HIS A 59 -8.86 14.20 -1.91
CA HIS A 59 -9.07 15.20 -0.86
C HIS A 59 -7.90 16.18 -0.74
N GLU A 60 -8.23 17.45 -0.52
CA GLU A 60 -7.25 18.54 -0.36
C GLU A 60 -6.40 18.43 0.94
N GLN A 61 -6.70 17.47 1.83
CA GLN A 61 -5.89 17.13 2.99
C GLN A 61 -4.82 16.07 2.71
N MET A 62 -4.72 15.57 1.47
CA MET A 62 -3.82 14.50 1.06
C MET A 62 -2.76 15.04 0.11
N LEU A 63 -1.55 14.50 0.25
CA LEU A 63 -0.45 14.69 -0.69
C LEU A 63 0.10 13.32 -1.05
N GLU A 64 0.13 12.97 -2.33
CA GLU A 64 0.74 11.75 -2.83
C GLU A 64 2.11 12.03 -3.41
N PHE A 65 3.03 11.08 -3.24
CA PHE A 65 4.26 11.02 -4.00
C PHE A 65 4.52 9.62 -4.56
N ALA A 66 5.20 9.58 -5.70
CA ALA A 66 5.67 8.34 -6.33
C ALA A 66 7.19 8.33 -6.44
N THR A 67 7.81 7.18 -6.09
CA THR A 67 9.24 6.96 -6.30
C THR A 67 9.52 6.55 -7.74
N HIS A 68 10.73 6.79 -8.22
CA HIS A 68 11.21 6.16 -9.44
C HIS A 68 11.37 4.64 -9.24
N PRO A 69 11.25 3.82 -10.31
CA PRO A 69 11.48 2.38 -10.22
C PRO A 69 12.90 2.05 -9.77
N GLN A 70 13.05 1.28 -8.69
CA GLN A 70 14.34 0.90 -8.09
C GLN A 70 14.53 -0.62 -8.14
N SER A 71 15.74 -1.09 -8.42
CA SER A 71 16.13 -2.50 -8.30
C SER A 71 16.78 -2.81 -6.93
N SER A 72 17.27 -1.81 -6.24
CA SER A 72 17.88 -1.89 -4.91
C SER A 72 16.92 -1.38 -3.84
N MET A 73 16.70 -2.16 -2.77
CA MET A 73 15.87 -1.73 -1.63
C MET A 73 16.53 -0.62 -0.80
N GLU A 74 17.86 -0.51 -0.85
CA GLU A 74 18.58 0.60 -0.23
C GLU A 74 18.31 1.93 -0.96
N SER A 75 18.38 1.89 -2.31
CA SER A 75 18.02 3.06 -3.13
C SER A 75 16.56 3.47 -2.95
N LEU A 76 15.64 2.49 -2.89
CA LEU A 76 14.23 2.72 -2.64
C LEU A 76 14.02 3.41 -1.27
N ARG A 77 14.72 2.93 -0.22
CA ARG A 77 14.67 3.56 1.11
C ARG A 77 15.13 5.01 1.07
N ALA A 78 16.28 5.25 0.42
CA ALA A 78 16.83 6.60 0.31
C ALA A 78 15.83 7.54 -0.39
N GLU A 79 15.14 7.06 -1.42
CA GLU A 79 14.16 7.84 -2.17
C GLU A 79 12.87 8.10 -1.37
N ILE A 80 12.30 7.11 -0.70
CA ILE A 80 11.14 7.31 0.20
C ILE A 80 11.46 8.36 1.27
N VAL A 81 12.63 8.24 1.93
CA VAL A 81 13.06 9.21 2.95
C VAL A 81 13.23 10.61 2.34
N ARG A 82 13.80 10.72 1.14
CA ARG A 82 13.91 12.00 0.42
C ARG A 82 12.52 12.58 0.14
N CYS A 83 11.62 11.82 -0.46
CA CYS A 83 10.27 12.28 -0.80
C CYS A 83 9.49 12.75 0.43
N ARG A 84 9.55 12.03 1.55
CA ARG A 84 8.91 12.45 2.82
C ARG A 84 9.48 13.76 3.34
N LYS A 85 10.82 13.96 3.25
CA LYS A 85 11.48 15.20 3.67
C LYS A 85 11.11 16.38 2.77
N GLU A 86 11.07 16.17 1.45
CA GLU A 86 10.65 17.21 0.51
C GLU A 86 9.16 17.57 0.69
N ALA A 87 8.28 16.56 0.89
CA ALA A 87 6.89 16.80 1.24
C ALA A 87 6.76 17.69 2.50
N ALA A 88 7.52 17.36 3.56
CA ALA A 88 7.54 18.15 4.79
C ALA A 88 8.10 19.57 4.57
N ARG A 89 9.13 19.73 3.74
CA ARG A 89 9.71 21.03 3.39
C ARG A 89 8.70 21.92 2.66
N HIS A 90 8.08 21.40 1.58
CA HIS A 90 7.09 22.16 0.81
C HIS A 90 5.85 22.51 1.65
N ALA A 91 5.38 21.57 2.49
CA ALA A 91 4.29 21.83 3.42
C ALA A 91 4.67 22.89 4.47
N GLY A 92 5.90 22.86 5.00
CA GLY A 92 6.41 23.82 5.98
C GLY A 92 6.44 25.27 5.47
N GLU A 93 6.71 25.48 4.18
CA GLU A 93 6.72 26.80 3.54
C GLU A 93 5.33 27.47 3.49
N ILE A 94 4.26 26.72 3.68
CA ILE A 94 2.88 27.22 3.71
C ILE A 94 2.21 27.04 5.08
N GLY A 95 2.99 26.73 6.12
CA GLY A 95 2.52 26.63 7.51
C GLY A 95 1.78 25.34 7.85
N CYS A 96 2.04 24.23 7.13
CA CYS A 96 1.57 22.90 7.49
C CYS A 96 2.73 21.87 7.48
N THR A 97 2.45 20.65 7.86
CA THR A 97 3.41 19.54 7.81
C THR A 97 2.72 18.26 7.35
N VAL A 98 3.49 17.19 7.17
CA VAL A 98 2.98 15.89 6.70
C VAL A 98 3.07 14.84 7.79
N ALA A 99 2.09 13.93 7.82
CA ALA A 99 2.06 12.76 8.69
C ALA A 99 1.74 11.50 7.89
N ALA A 100 2.54 10.45 8.04
CA ALA A 100 2.25 9.12 7.53
C ALA A 100 1.25 8.43 8.48
N LEU A 101 -0.01 8.85 8.39
CA LEU A 101 -1.16 8.33 9.14
C LEU A 101 -2.20 7.87 8.13
N ALA A 102 -2.62 6.62 8.19
CA ALA A 102 -3.52 6.08 7.17
C ALA A 102 -5.00 6.50 7.34
N THR A 103 -5.35 7.08 8.48
CA THR A 103 -6.61 7.79 8.78
C THR A 103 -6.32 8.98 9.67
N SER A 104 -7.23 9.97 9.70
CA SER A 104 -7.11 11.07 10.67
C SER A 104 -7.55 10.62 12.06
N PRO A 105 -6.66 10.66 13.08
CA PRO A 105 -7.06 10.43 14.47
C PRO A 105 -8.01 11.51 14.98
N LEU A 106 -7.85 12.75 14.54
CA LEU A 106 -8.66 13.89 14.93
C LEU A 106 -9.90 14.04 14.03
N PRO A 107 -11.00 14.62 14.54
CA PRO A 107 -12.16 14.94 13.72
C PRO A 107 -11.80 15.85 12.54
N VAL A 108 -12.34 15.55 11.38
CA VAL A 108 -12.14 16.32 10.14
C VAL A 108 -13.36 16.24 9.24
N SER A 109 -13.64 17.34 8.55
CA SER A 109 -14.55 17.37 7.40
C SER A 109 -13.70 17.43 6.14
N PRO A 110 -13.51 16.31 5.40
CA PRO A 110 -12.66 16.30 4.23
C PRO A 110 -13.18 17.23 3.14
N ALA A 111 -12.27 17.95 2.48
CA ALA A 111 -12.56 18.79 1.33
C ALA A 111 -12.24 18.04 0.05
N VAL A 112 -13.25 17.74 -0.76
CA VAL A 112 -13.08 17.08 -2.05
C VAL A 112 -12.45 18.05 -3.04
N GLY A 113 -11.42 17.60 -3.76
CA GLY A 113 -10.70 18.38 -4.76
C GLY A 113 -11.61 18.80 -5.93
N VAL A 114 -11.34 20.00 -6.49
CA VAL A 114 -12.20 20.58 -7.53
C VAL A 114 -11.76 20.11 -8.92
N ASN A 115 -12.28 18.95 -9.38
CA ASN A 115 -12.18 18.53 -10.77
C ASN A 115 -13.45 17.79 -11.22
N ARG A 116 -13.58 17.52 -12.53
CA ARG A 116 -14.77 16.88 -13.10
C ARG A 116 -14.98 15.46 -12.58
N ARG A 117 -13.88 14.69 -12.41
CA ARG A 117 -13.91 13.31 -11.92
C ARG A 117 -14.41 13.25 -10.48
N TYR A 118 -13.87 14.08 -9.59
CA TYR A 118 -14.23 14.09 -8.17
C TYR A 118 -15.67 14.56 -7.92
N ARG A 119 -16.16 15.53 -8.72
CA ARG A 119 -17.58 15.93 -8.71
C ARG A 119 -18.49 14.77 -9.10
N TRP A 120 -18.14 14.05 -10.17
CA TRP A 120 -18.88 12.86 -10.58
C TRP A 120 -18.90 11.80 -9.48
N MET A 121 -17.76 11.53 -8.83
CA MET A 121 -17.67 10.59 -7.70
C MET A 121 -18.54 11.04 -6.53
N GLU A 122 -18.59 12.33 -6.21
CA GLU A 122 -19.41 12.86 -5.13
C GLU A 122 -20.92 12.74 -5.47
N GLU A 123 -21.32 13.00 -6.70
CA GLU A 123 -22.70 12.84 -7.17
C GLU A 123 -23.10 11.35 -7.16
N GLN A 124 -22.22 10.47 -7.59
CA GLN A 124 -22.49 9.03 -7.72
C GLN A 124 -22.50 8.31 -6.37
N TYR A 125 -21.54 8.59 -5.51
CA TYR A 125 -21.33 7.82 -4.28
C TYR A 125 -21.64 8.59 -2.98
N GLY A 126 -21.96 9.87 -3.07
CA GLY A 126 -22.45 10.67 -1.97
C GLY A 126 -21.49 10.71 -0.78
N ILE A 127 -21.96 10.32 0.40
CA ILE A 127 -21.19 10.36 1.65
C ILE A 127 -19.92 9.47 1.61
N ALA A 128 -19.93 8.38 0.84
CA ALA A 128 -18.76 7.53 0.71
C ALA A 128 -17.56 8.31 0.16
N THR A 129 -17.78 9.17 -0.86
CA THR A 129 -16.73 10.05 -1.39
C THR A 129 -16.29 11.09 -0.36
N ARG A 130 -17.25 11.77 0.30
CA ARG A 130 -16.94 12.83 1.25
C ARG A 130 -16.17 12.38 2.48
N GLU A 131 -16.34 11.12 2.89
CA GLU A 131 -15.67 10.56 4.07
C GLU A 131 -14.46 9.68 3.72
N GLN A 132 -13.98 9.69 2.47
CA GLN A 132 -12.91 8.79 1.99
C GLN A 132 -11.50 9.34 2.27
N LEU A 133 -11.29 10.07 3.35
CA LEU A 133 -9.96 10.58 3.72
C LEU A 133 -9.14 9.46 4.37
N VAL A 134 -8.46 8.68 3.52
CA VAL A 134 -7.60 7.56 3.92
C VAL A 134 -6.35 7.52 3.06
N MET A 135 -5.20 7.24 3.67
CA MET A 135 -3.89 7.26 3.06
C MET A 135 -3.28 5.87 2.97
N GLY A 136 -2.89 5.47 1.77
CA GLY A 136 -2.30 4.18 1.46
C GLY A 136 -0.81 4.22 1.14
N CYS A 137 -0.27 3.02 0.97
CA CYS A 137 1.02 2.76 0.37
C CYS A 137 0.80 1.74 -0.74
N HIS A 138 1.02 2.15 -1.99
CA HIS A 138 0.91 1.25 -3.13
C HIS A 138 2.30 0.80 -3.57
N VAL A 139 2.42 -0.47 -3.92
CA VAL A 139 3.69 -1.04 -4.37
C VAL A 139 3.54 -1.59 -5.77
N HIS A 140 4.32 -1.05 -6.69
CA HIS A 140 4.41 -1.48 -8.07
C HIS A 140 5.62 -2.38 -8.29
N VAL A 141 5.43 -3.56 -8.86
CA VAL A 141 6.52 -4.47 -9.22
C VAL A 141 6.42 -4.81 -10.70
N SER A 142 7.55 -4.68 -11.42
CA SER A 142 7.60 -4.95 -12.86
C SER A 142 7.25 -6.39 -13.21
N VAL A 143 6.49 -6.56 -14.31
CA VAL A 143 6.15 -7.83 -14.94
C VAL A 143 6.48 -7.81 -16.43
N GLU A 144 6.66 -8.98 -17.04
CA GLU A 144 7.09 -9.11 -18.42
C GLU A 144 5.94 -9.00 -19.43
N SER A 145 4.71 -9.32 -18.99
CA SER A 145 3.49 -9.27 -19.81
C SER A 145 2.25 -9.22 -18.92
N ASP A 146 1.09 -8.89 -19.53
CA ASP A 146 -0.20 -8.95 -18.85
C ASP A 146 -0.55 -10.38 -18.41
N GLU A 147 -0.18 -11.40 -19.19
CA GLU A 147 -0.37 -12.81 -18.82
C GLU A 147 0.39 -13.16 -17.53
N GLU A 148 1.67 -12.76 -17.44
CA GLU A 148 2.44 -12.92 -16.21
C GLU A 148 1.80 -12.14 -15.06
N GLY A 149 1.45 -10.88 -15.31
CA GLY A 149 0.86 -10.01 -14.30
C GLY A 149 -0.45 -10.54 -13.74
N VAL A 150 -1.37 -11.03 -14.58
CA VAL A 150 -2.63 -11.65 -14.15
C VAL A 150 -2.37 -12.96 -13.40
N ALA A 151 -1.47 -13.80 -13.90
CA ALA A 151 -1.09 -15.03 -13.21
C ALA A 151 -0.46 -14.78 -11.84
N VAL A 152 0.29 -13.67 -11.69
CA VAL A 152 0.82 -13.17 -10.40
C VAL A 152 -0.33 -12.71 -9.50
N VAL A 153 -1.22 -11.83 -9.98
CA VAL A 153 -2.36 -11.33 -9.19
C VAL A 153 -3.19 -12.49 -8.64
N ASP A 154 -3.49 -13.51 -9.47
CA ASP A 154 -4.25 -14.70 -9.05
C ASP A 154 -3.60 -15.44 -7.87
N ARG A 155 -2.26 -15.48 -7.79
CA ARG A 155 -1.49 -16.18 -6.76
C ARG A 155 -1.27 -15.35 -5.50
N LEU A 156 -1.25 -14.02 -5.62
CA LEU A 156 -1.04 -13.11 -4.47
C LEU A 156 -2.23 -13.07 -3.52
N ARG A 157 -3.45 -13.34 -4.01
CA ARG A 157 -4.71 -13.13 -3.30
C ARG A 157 -4.72 -13.56 -1.82
N PRO A 158 -4.27 -14.77 -1.43
CA PRO A 158 -4.30 -15.20 -0.03
C PRO A 158 -3.23 -14.56 0.85
N TRP A 159 -2.17 -13.98 0.27
CA TRP A 159 -1.06 -13.34 0.98
C TRP A 159 -1.32 -11.86 1.28
N LEU A 160 -2.22 -11.19 0.54
CA LEU A 160 -2.52 -9.77 0.69
C LEU A 160 -2.99 -9.39 2.11
N PRO A 161 -3.83 -10.18 2.81
CA PRO A 161 -4.19 -9.89 4.20
C PRO A 161 -2.99 -9.84 5.16
N VAL A 162 -1.92 -10.60 4.90
CA VAL A 162 -0.71 -10.57 5.74
C VAL A 162 0.01 -9.24 5.59
N LEU A 163 0.12 -8.72 4.35
CA LEU A 163 0.70 -7.40 4.08
C LEU A 163 -0.11 -6.28 4.75
N ARG A 164 -1.45 -6.38 4.74
CA ARG A 164 -2.34 -5.47 5.47
C ARG A 164 -2.05 -5.48 6.97
N ALA A 165 -1.86 -6.64 7.57
CA ALA A 165 -1.55 -6.76 9.00
C ALA A 165 -0.19 -6.14 9.34
N LEU A 166 0.82 -6.34 8.50
CA LEU A 166 2.17 -5.76 8.67
C LEU A 166 2.15 -4.24 8.58
N SER A 167 1.44 -3.68 7.59
CA SER A 167 1.38 -2.25 7.31
C SER A 167 0.38 -1.47 8.16
N ALA A 168 -0.45 -2.13 8.99
CA ALA A 168 -1.56 -1.51 9.70
C ALA A 168 -1.13 -0.28 10.51
N ASN A 169 -1.79 0.87 10.21
CA ASN A 169 -1.44 2.18 10.75
C ASN A 169 -2.66 3.13 10.84
N SER A 170 -3.86 2.58 11.11
CA SER A 170 -5.09 3.37 11.18
C SER A 170 -6.03 2.93 12.33
N PRO A 171 -5.56 2.97 13.60
CA PRO A 171 -6.38 2.54 14.73
C PRO A 171 -7.43 3.56 15.14
N PHE A 172 -7.20 4.85 14.85
CA PHE A 172 -8.07 5.96 15.25
C PHE A 172 -8.78 6.57 14.04
N TRP A 173 -10.05 6.96 14.24
CA TRP A 173 -10.89 7.61 13.24
C TRP A 173 -11.82 8.62 13.90
N GLN A 174 -11.77 9.88 13.45
CA GLN A 174 -12.71 10.92 13.91
C GLN A 174 -12.81 11.03 15.43
N GLY A 175 -11.67 11.00 16.12
CA GLY A 175 -11.61 11.14 17.59
C GLY A 175 -11.83 9.85 18.38
N ASN A 176 -12.01 8.70 17.73
CA ASN A 176 -12.33 7.44 18.38
C ASN A 176 -11.30 6.35 18.09
N ASP A 177 -11.02 5.47 19.06
CA ASP A 177 -10.40 4.18 18.79
C ASP A 177 -11.44 3.27 18.12
N THR A 178 -11.14 2.85 16.92
CA THR A 178 -12.04 2.03 16.10
C THR A 178 -12.09 0.56 16.52
N GLY A 179 -11.13 0.14 17.35
CA GLY A 179 -10.88 -1.26 17.66
C GLY A 179 -10.23 -2.06 16.52
N TYR A 180 -9.92 -1.44 15.37
CA TYR A 180 -9.19 -2.05 14.25
C TYR A 180 -7.73 -1.58 14.23
N SER A 181 -6.85 -2.39 13.67
CA SER A 181 -5.46 -1.98 13.39
C SER A 181 -5.36 -1.26 12.04
N SER A 182 -6.13 -1.69 11.03
CA SER A 182 -6.29 -1.01 9.74
C SER A 182 -7.76 -0.63 9.51
N TYR A 183 -8.21 0.51 10.03
CA TYR A 183 -9.56 1.01 9.76
C TYR A 183 -9.66 1.64 8.37
N ARG A 184 -8.55 2.11 7.79
CA ARG A 184 -8.46 2.53 6.38
C ARG A 184 -9.13 1.50 5.47
N SER A 185 -8.83 0.24 5.65
CA SER A 185 -9.39 -0.83 4.83
C SER A 185 -10.92 -0.94 4.90
N ARG A 186 -11.52 -0.57 6.05
CA ARG A 186 -12.99 -0.56 6.21
C ARG A 186 -13.62 0.64 5.54
N VAL A 187 -12.97 1.77 5.56
CA VAL A 187 -13.38 2.97 4.82
C VAL A 187 -13.20 2.76 3.31
N TRP A 188 -12.03 2.26 2.88
CA TRP A 188 -11.73 1.93 1.48
C TRP A 188 -12.71 0.93 0.87
N GLY A 189 -13.13 -0.08 1.65
CA GLY A 189 -14.09 -1.10 1.24
C GLY A 189 -15.51 -0.60 0.96
N ARG A 190 -15.78 0.71 1.10
CA ARG A 190 -17.05 1.34 0.69
C ARG A 190 -17.12 1.55 -0.83
N TRP A 191 -15.99 1.57 -1.54
CA TRP A 191 -15.97 1.65 -2.98
C TRP A 191 -16.51 0.37 -3.62
N PRO A 192 -17.37 0.47 -4.66
CA PRO A 192 -18.05 -0.70 -5.25
C PRO A 192 -17.11 -1.76 -5.80
N SER A 193 -15.94 -1.35 -6.30
CA SER A 193 -14.93 -2.22 -6.91
C SER A 193 -13.82 -2.65 -5.96
N ALA A 194 -13.87 -2.25 -4.66
CA ALA A 194 -12.80 -2.53 -3.71
C ALA A 194 -12.83 -3.96 -3.16
N GLY A 195 -11.63 -4.48 -2.91
CA GLY A 195 -11.42 -5.74 -2.21
C GLY A 195 -10.83 -6.85 -3.06
N PRO A 196 -10.83 -8.10 -2.55
CA PRO A 196 -10.27 -9.24 -3.24
C PRO A 196 -11.08 -9.62 -4.48
N ALA A 197 -10.39 -9.94 -5.57
CA ALA A 197 -10.98 -10.41 -6.81
C ALA A 197 -11.04 -11.94 -6.89
N GLU A 198 -11.85 -12.48 -7.80
CA GLU A 198 -11.83 -13.89 -8.19
C GLU A 198 -10.54 -14.21 -8.98
N ILE A 199 -10.27 -15.50 -9.22
CA ILE A 199 -9.20 -15.93 -10.12
C ILE A 199 -9.58 -15.56 -11.55
N PHE A 200 -8.76 -14.74 -12.19
CA PHE A 200 -8.98 -14.34 -13.59
C PHE A 200 -8.62 -15.44 -14.58
N GLY A 201 -7.49 -16.12 -14.34
CA GLY A 201 -7.00 -17.25 -15.14
C GLY A 201 -6.35 -16.85 -16.48
N SER A 202 -6.62 -15.68 -17.05
CA SER A 202 -5.96 -15.16 -18.25
C SER A 202 -6.09 -13.63 -18.36
N ALA A 203 -5.15 -13.00 -19.05
CA ALA A 203 -5.21 -11.56 -19.34
C ALA A 203 -6.47 -11.18 -20.12
N GLU A 204 -6.89 -12.01 -21.09
CA GLU A 204 -8.12 -11.77 -21.84
C GLU A 204 -9.35 -11.69 -20.95
N ARG A 205 -9.49 -12.61 -19.97
CA ARG A 205 -10.62 -12.59 -19.02
C ARG A 205 -10.54 -11.42 -18.06
N TYR A 206 -9.33 -11.05 -17.63
CA TYR A 206 -9.09 -9.87 -16.82
C TYR A 206 -9.59 -8.60 -17.53
N HIS A 207 -9.09 -8.34 -18.74
CA HIS A 207 -9.47 -7.14 -19.51
C HIS A 207 -10.94 -7.12 -19.86
N ARG A 208 -11.54 -8.28 -20.16
CA ARG A 208 -12.99 -8.38 -20.40
C ARG A 208 -13.79 -7.98 -19.17
N LEU A 209 -13.43 -8.50 -17.97
CA LEU A 209 -14.10 -8.13 -16.72
C LEU A 209 -13.98 -6.63 -16.45
N ILE A 210 -12.78 -6.02 -16.64
CA ILE A 210 -12.60 -4.58 -16.48
C ILE A 210 -13.52 -3.79 -17.43
N SER A 211 -13.58 -4.19 -18.71
CA SER A 211 -14.50 -3.58 -19.70
C SER A 211 -15.97 -3.70 -19.25
N ASP A 212 -16.40 -4.90 -18.85
CA ASP A 212 -17.77 -5.15 -18.38
C ASP A 212 -18.09 -4.28 -17.16
N MET A 213 -17.14 -4.12 -16.21
CA MET A 213 -17.32 -3.28 -15.03
C MET A 213 -17.50 -1.80 -15.40
N VAL A 214 -16.72 -1.27 -16.35
CA VAL A 214 -16.86 0.11 -16.84
C VAL A 214 -18.18 0.28 -17.59
N GLU A 215 -18.57 -0.69 -18.43
CA GLU A 215 -19.83 -0.68 -19.19
C GLU A 215 -21.09 -0.66 -18.32
N THR A 216 -20.99 -1.11 -17.04
CA THR A 216 -22.11 -0.94 -16.09
C THR A 216 -22.47 0.52 -15.82
N GLY A 217 -21.53 1.47 -16.05
CA GLY A 217 -21.69 2.88 -15.71
C GLY A 217 -21.67 3.17 -14.18
N VAL A 218 -21.43 2.16 -13.33
CA VAL A 218 -21.27 2.32 -11.89
C VAL A 218 -19.94 2.93 -11.54
N ILE A 219 -18.91 2.67 -12.34
CA ILE A 219 -17.59 3.30 -12.28
C ILE A 219 -17.34 4.11 -13.56
N LEU A 220 -16.58 5.19 -13.45
CA LEU A 220 -16.36 6.12 -14.56
C LEU A 220 -15.40 5.58 -15.62
N ASP A 221 -14.35 4.93 -15.17
CA ASP A 221 -13.27 4.38 -15.98
C ASP A 221 -12.51 3.28 -15.21
N ASP A 222 -11.54 2.66 -15.85
CA ASP A 222 -10.69 1.60 -15.29
C ASP A 222 -9.79 2.06 -14.15
N GLY A 223 -9.50 3.38 -14.03
CA GLY A 223 -8.83 3.95 -12.84
C GLY A 223 -9.61 3.76 -11.53
N MET A 224 -10.92 3.45 -11.63
CA MET A 224 -11.77 3.15 -10.48
C MET A 224 -11.90 1.64 -10.17
N ILE A 225 -11.00 0.83 -10.70
CA ILE A 225 -10.85 -0.57 -10.30
C ILE A 225 -9.97 -0.61 -9.05
N TYR A 226 -10.60 -0.79 -7.90
CA TYR A 226 -9.96 -0.73 -6.58
C TYR A 226 -9.70 -2.11 -5.99
N PHE A 227 -9.41 -3.13 -6.83
CA PHE A 227 -8.99 -4.44 -6.35
C PHE A 227 -7.75 -4.34 -5.45
N ASP A 228 -7.63 -5.27 -4.51
CA ASP A 228 -6.48 -5.35 -3.58
C ASP A 228 -5.13 -5.45 -4.29
N ALA A 229 -5.11 -6.08 -5.48
CA ALA A 229 -4.01 -6.09 -6.43
C ALA A 229 -4.57 -6.05 -7.86
N ARG A 230 -3.88 -5.36 -8.77
CA ARG A 230 -4.30 -5.20 -10.18
C ARG A 230 -3.11 -5.04 -11.12
N LEU A 231 -3.35 -5.13 -12.43
CA LEU A 231 -2.41 -4.58 -13.41
C LEU A 231 -2.46 -3.04 -13.34
N SER A 232 -1.29 -2.40 -13.38
CA SER A 232 -1.24 -0.95 -13.52
C SER A 232 -1.61 -0.56 -14.95
N GLN A 233 -2.37 0.54 -15.08
CA GLN A 233 -2.78 1.07 -16.37
C GLN A 233 -1.67 1.84 -17.11
N ARG A 234 -0.74 2.42 -16.33
CA ARG A 234 0.29 3.31 -16.83
C ARG A 234 1.65 2.63 -17.03
N TYR A 235 1.91 1.57 -16.26
CA TYR A 235 3.22 0.95 -16.19
C TYR A 235 3.10 -0.57 -16.33
N PRO A 236 4.10 -1.26 -16.89
CA PRO A 236 4.12 -2.72 -16.98
C PRO A 236 4.41 -3.36 -15.60
N THR A 237 3.48 -3.14 -14.65
CA THR A 237 3.62 -3.58 -13.26
C THR A 237 2.34 -4.21 -12.74
N VAL A 238 2.47 -5.08 -11.73
CA VAL A 238 1.41 -5.39 -10.78
C VAL A 238 1.46 -4.36 -9.66
N GLU A 239 0.32 -3.79 -9.31
CA GLU A 239 0.12 -2.79 -8.27
C GLU A 239 -0.63 -3.42 -7.08
N LEU A 240 -0.02 -3.41 -5.90
CA LEU A 240 -0.62 -3.85 -4.65
C LEU A 240 -1.08 -2.64 -3.83
N ARG A 241 -2.35 -2.64 -3.41
CA ARG A 241 -3.05 -1.48 -2.83
C ARG A 241 -3.54 -1.69 -1.39
N VAL A 242 -3.27 -2.85 -0.81
CA VAL A 242 -3.83 -3.25 0.49
C VAL A 242 -3.23 -2.53 1.69
N SER A 243 -2.03 -1.97 1.53
CA SER A 243 -1.26 -1.44 2.65
C SER A 243 -1.74 -0.05 3.07
N ASP A 244 -1.86 0.16 4.38
CA ASP A 244 -1.88 1.50 4.96
C ASP A 244 -0.54 2.20 4.67
N VAL A 245 -0.52 3.53 4.52
CA VAL A 245 0.75 4.24 4.56
C VAL A 245 1.47 3.89 5.87
N CYS A 246 2.72 3.47 5.77
CA CYS A 246 3.48 3.01 6.93
C CYS A 246 4.04 4.18 7.72
N LEU A 247 3.91 4.16 9.06
CA LEU A 247 4.44 5.22 9.92
C LEU A 247 5.94 5.41 9.70
N HIS A 248 6.71 4.32 9.67
CA HIS A 248 8.15 4.33 9.42
C HIS A 248 8.48 3.97 7.98
N SER A 249 9.41 4.71 7.37
CA SER A 249 9.93 4.42 6.02
C SER A 249 10.54 3.01 5.91
N GLY A 250 11.15 2.50 6.99
CA GLY A 250 11.67 1.12 7.06
C GLY A 250 10.59 0.06 6.87
N THR A 251 9.40 0.28 7.42
CA THR A 251 8.24 -0.63 7.23
C THR A 251 7.74 -0.57 5.78
N ALA A 252 7.69 0.60 5.14
CA ALA A 252 7.32 0.71 3.73
C ALA A 252 8.31 -0.06 2.83
N VAL A 253 9.60 0.03 3.11
CA VAL A 253 10.65 -0.74 2.41
C VAL A 253 10.49 -2.24 2.65
N LEU A 254 10.18 -2.68 3.87
CA LEU A 254 9.89 -4.09 4.16
C LEU A 254 8.70 -4.59 3.34
N ILE A 255 7.59 -3.85 3.32
CA ILE A 255 6.41 -4.19 2.50
C ILE A 255 6.81 -4.30 1.02
N ALA A 256 7.53 -3.33 0.48
CA ALA A 256 8.01 -3.35 -0.90
C ALA A 256 8.92 -4.55 -1.21
N THR A 257 9.80 -4.93 -0.27
CA THR A 257 10.68 -6.10 -0.37
C THR A 257 9.87 -7.40 -0.42
N LEU A 258 8.91 -7.56 0.51
CA LEU A 258 8.04 -8.75 0.57
C LEU A 258 7.16 -8.85 -0.68
N VAL A 259 6.62 -7.72 -1.16
CA VAL A 259 5.83 -7.67 -2.40
C VAL A 259 6.66 -8.09 -3.61
N ARG A 260 7.91 -7.62 -3.74
CA ARG A 260 8.81 -8.07 -4.81
C ARG A 260 9.08 -9.58 -4.72
N GLY A 261 9.32 -10.10 -3.52
CA GLY A 261 9.48 -11.52 -3.27
C GLY A 261 8.24 -12.33 -3.69
N LEU A 262 7.05 -11.87 -3.30
CA LEU A 262 5.77 -12.49 -3.67
C LEU A 262 5.54 -12.49 -5.18
N VAL A 263 5.77 -11.37 -5.87
CA VAL A 263 5.61 -11.29 -7.34
C VAL A 263 6.56 -12.25 -8.05
N GLU A 264 7.83 -12.31 -7.64
CA GLU A 264 8.80 -13.22 -8.25
C GLU A 264 8.46 -14.69 -7.95
N THR A 265 8.07 -15.02 -6.72
CA THR A 265 7.63 -16.38 -6.35
C THR A 265 6.42 -16.79 -7.18
N ALA A 266 5.40 -15.94 -7.27
CA ALA A 266 4.20 -16.19 -8.05
C ALA A 266 4.49 -16.38 -9.55
N ALA A 267 5.41 -15.59 -10.11
CA ALA A 267 5.84 -15.72 -11.51
C ALA A 267 6.60 -17.04 -11.75
N ARG A 268 7.45 -17.48 -10.81
CA ARG A 268 8.13 -18.79 -10.87
C ARG A 268 7.12 -19.94 -10.81
N GLU A 269 6.13 -19.84 -9.93
CA GLU A 269 5.06 -20.84 -9.81
C GLU A 269 4.24 -20.95 -11.08
N TRP A 270 3.87 -19.80 -11.69
CA TRP A 270 3.17 -19.77 -12.96
C TRP A 270 3.98 -20.42 -14.08
N ARG A 271 5.26 -20.08 -14.22
CA ARG A 271 6.13 -20.68 -15.24
C ARG A 271 6.34 -22.19 -15.02
N ALA A 272 6.25 -22.65 -13.78
CA ALA A 272 6.29 -24.07 -13.41
C ALA A 272 4.95 -24.79 -13.56
N GLY A 273 3.88 -24.10 -14.00
CA GLY A 273 2.55 -24.68 -14.16
C GLY A 273 1.85 -25.01 -12.86
N ARG A 274 2.25 -24.40 -11.72
CA ARG A 274 1.54 -24.58 -10.45
C ARG A 274 0.26 -23.73 -10.46
N GLU A 275 -0.85 -24.34 -10.04
CA GLU A 275 -2.13 -23.64 -9.95
C GLU A 275 -2.16 -22.68 -8.75
N PRO A 276 -2.89 -21.53 -8.84
CA PRO A 276 -3.10 -20.64 -7.71
C PRO A 276 -3.98 -21.30 -6.65
N LEU A 277 -3.85 -20.89 -5.38
CA LEU A 277 -4.73 -21.34 -4.31
C LEU A 277 -6.18 -20.91 -4.58
N GLY A 278 -7.08 -21.88 -4.71
CA GLY A 278 -8.49 -21.71 -5.13
C GLY A 278 -9.43 -21.18 -4.06
N HIS A 279 -8.97 -20.34 -3.12
CA HIS A 279 -9.84 -19.76 -2.10
C HIS A 279 -10.89 -18.82 -2.71
N SER A 280 -12.15 -18.97 -2.28
CA SER A 280 -13.22 -18.08 -2.70
C SER A 280 -13.04 -16.66 -2.16
N VAL A 281 -13.57 -15.67 -2.87
CA VAL A 281 -13.60 -14.27 -2.41
C VAL A 281 -14.20 -14.14 -1.00
N SER A 282 -15.20 -14.96 -0.66
CA SER A 282 -15.80 -14.94 0.67
C SER A 282 -14.80 -15.28 1.78
N LEU A 283 -13.92 -16.29 1.58
CA LEU A 283 -12.86 -16.62 2.54
C LEU A 283 -11.79 -15.55 2.59
N LEU A 284 -11.40 -15.00 1.43
CA LEU A 284 -10.43 -13.90 1.35
C LEU A 284 -10.93 -12.65 2.08
N ARG A 285 -12.22 -12.31 1.97
CA ARG A 285 -12.84 -11.21 2.74
C ARG A 285 -12.80 -11.44 4.25
N LEU A 286 -12.94 -12.69 4.72
CA LEU A 286 -12.78 -13.01 6.14
C LEU A 286 -11.32 -12.87 6.59
N ALA A 287 -10.36 -13.31 5.76
CA ALA A 287 -8.94 -13.13 6.03
C ALA A 287 -8.56 -11.64 6.09
N ASP A 288 -9.05 -10.86 5.14
CA ASP A 288 -8.87 -9.42 5.07
C ASP A 288 -9.46 -8.69 6.28
N TRP A 289 -10.69 -9.04 6.66
CA TRP A 289 -11.34 -8.47 7.84
C TRP A 289 -10.56 -8.80 9.12
N GLN A 290 -10.11 -10.07 9.27
CA GLN A 290 -9.34 -10.51 10.43
C GLN A 290 -8.01 -9.74 10.52
N ALA A 291 -7.30 -9.59 9.41
CA ALA A 291 -6.06 -8.81 9.34
C ALA A 291 -6.27 -7.34 9.71
N ALA A 292 -7.31 -6.72 9.16
CA ALA A 292 -7.68 -5.34 9.48
C ALA A 292 -8.02 -5.16 10.97
N ARG A 293 -8.73 -6.12 11.56
CA ARG A 293 -9.16 -6.08 12.96
C ARG A 293 -8.00 -6.27 13.92
N SER A 294 -7.16 -7.28 13.69
CA SER A 294 -6.12 -7.73 14.63
C SER A 294 -4.75 -7.09 14.38
N GLY A 295 -4.40 -6.79 13.11
CA GLY A 295 -3.02 -6.45 12.78
C GLY A 295 -2.06 -7.54 13.28
N LEU A 296 -1.00 -7.13 13.95
CA LEU A 296 -0.01 -8.04 14.55
C LEU A 296 -0.32 -8.43 16.00
N SER A 297 -1.35 -7.86 16.60
CA SER A 297 -1.67 -8.07 18.04
C SER A 297 -2.46 -9.35 18.34
N GLY A 298 -2.79 -10.17 17.34
CA GLY A 298 -3.64 -11.34 17.56
C GLY A 298 -3.40 -12.45 16.54
N GLU A 299 -4.50 -13.05 16.07
CA GLU A 299 -4.47 -14.12 15.10
C GLU A 299 -4.78 -13.60 13.69
N LEU A 300 -4.18 -14.23 12.68
CA LEU A 300 -4.47 -14.06 11.26
C LEU A 300 -4.97 -15.38 10.68
N LEU A 301 -5.58 -15.35 9.49
CA LEU A 301 -5.84 -16.55 8.73
C LEU A 301 -4.59 -16.95 7.92
N HIS A 302 -4.14 -18.19 8.11
CA HIS A 302 -3.00 -18.72 7.36
C HIS A 302 -3.36 -18.82 5.87
N PRO A 303 -2.54 -18.26 4.95
CA PRO A 303 -2.86 -18.14 3.53
C PRO A 303 -3.23 -19.43 2.82
N GLU A 304 -2.62 -20.56 3.18
CA GLU A 304 -2.91 -21.85 2.55
C GLU A 304 -4.13 -22.54 3.15
N THR A 305 -4.28 -22.50 4.48
CA THR A 305 -5.27 -23.32 5.18
C THR A 305 -6.54 -22.57 5.56
N MET A 306 -6.54 -21.25 5.50
CA MET A 306 -7.62 -20.36 5.99
C MET A 306 -8.02 -20.67 7.45
N ARG A 307 -7.05 -21.11 8.28
CA ARG A 307 -7.24 -21.35 9.71
C ARG A 307 -6.55 -20.25 10.50
N ARG A 308 -7.15 -19.88 11.64
CA ARG A 308 -6.56 -18.91 12.56
C ARG A 308 -5.26 -19.44 13.15
N MET A 309 -4.23 -18.62 13.10
CA MET A 309 -2.92 -18.88 13.70
C MET A 309 -2.36 -17.56 14.28
N PRO A 310 -1.45 -17.60 15.26
CA PRO A 310 -0.78 -16.41 15.75
C PRO A 310 -0.18 -15.59 14.59
N ALA A 311 -0.28 -14.26 14.66
CA ALA A 311 0.20 -13.38 13.59
C ALA A 311 1.69 -13.64 13.25
N GLU A 312 2.53 -13.86 14.27
CA GLU A 312 3.94 -14.22 14.08
C GLU A 312 4.11 -15.47 13.21
N THR A 313 3.33 -16.54 13.46
CA THR A 313 3.39 -17.78 12.66
C THR A 313 3.03 -17.50 11.20
N VAL A 314 2.02 -16.66 10.95
CA VAL A 314 1.59 -16.34 9.57
C VAL A 314 2.60 -15.43 8.86
N VAL A 315 3.23 -14.49 9.57
CA VAL A 315 4.30 -13.65 9.03
C VAL A 315 5.52 -14.50 8.68
N ARG A 316 5.90 -15.48 9.52
CA ARG A 316 6.99 -16.42 9.20
C ARG A 316 6.66 -17.27 7.98
N ALA A 317 5.41 -17.76 7.85
CA ALA A 317 4.98 -18.49 6.66
C ALA A 317 5.08 -17.64 5.37
N LEU A 318 4.85 -16.33 5.45
CA LEU A 318 5.09 -15.43 4.33
C LEU A 318 6.59 -15.35 3.98
N LEU A 319 7.48 -15.20 4.98
CA LEU A 319 8.92 -15.18 4.75
C LEU A 319 9.40 -16.49 4.13
N ASP A 320 8.97 -17.62 4.65
CA ASP A 320 9.31 -18.95 4.11
C ASP A 320 8.82 -19.11 2.65
N HIS A 321 7.63 -18.61 2.33
CA HIS A 321 7.08 -18.66 0.97
C HIS A 321 7.89 -17.87 -0.05
N VAL A 322 8.49 -16.74 0.36
CA VAL A 322 9.26 -15.87 -0.52
C VAL A 322 10.79 -16.03 -0.39
N GLU A 323 11.25 -16.97 0.45
CA GLU A 323 12.64 -17.18 0.80
C GLU A 323 13.57 -17.25 -0.42
N GLU A 324 13.27 -18.16 -1.36
CA GLU A 324 14.08 -18.35 -2.58
C GLU A 324 14.18 -17.08 -3.46
N ALA A 325 13.09 -16.31 -3.51
CA ALA A 325 13.06 -15.07 -4.29
C ALA A 325 13.89 -13.96 -3.60
N LEU A 326 13.81 -13.86 -2.29
CA LEU A 326 14.57 -12.89 -1.49
C LEU A 326 16.06 -13.25 -1.45
N ASP A 327 16.41 -14.53 -1.34
CA ASP A 327 17.81 -15.00 -1.38
C ASP A 327 18.46 -14.67 -2.73
N ALA A 328 17.73 -14.89 -3.83
CA ALA A 328 18.21 -14.60 -5.18
C ALA A 328 18.51 -13.10 -5.41
N THR A 329 17.92 -12.20 -4.64
CA THR A 329 18.17 -10.75 -4.69
C THR A 329 19.09 -10.25 -3.57
N GLY A 330 19.48 -11.12 -2.62
CA GLY A 330 20.29 -10.77 -1.46
C GLY A 330 19.52 -9.98 -0.38
N ASP A 331 18.19 -10.04 -0.38
CA ASP A 331 17.34 -9.29 0.57
C ASP A 331 16.85 -10.13 1.75
N LEU A 332 17.05 -11.45 1.74
CA LEU A 332 16.48 -12.38 2.72
C LEU A 332 16.84 -12.01 4.17
N GLU A 333 18.12 -11.83 4.46
CA GLU A 333 18.59 -11.50 5.80
C GLU A 333 17.98 -10.17 6.30
N ARG A 334 17.97 -9.15 5.43
CA ARG A 334 17.42 -7.82 5.75
C ARG A 334 15.89 -7.88 5.98
N ALA A 335 15.15 -8.59 5.13
CA ALA A 335 13.73 -8.77 5.28
C ALA A 335 13.37 -9.53 6.56
N GLY A 336 14.12 -10.61 6.86
CA GLY A 336 13.95 -11.36 8.10
C GLY A 336 14.18 -10.50 9.34
N ALA A 337 15.29 -9.76 9.40
CA ALA A 337 15.59 -8.85 10.50
C ALA A 337 14.52 -7.77 10.67
N ALA A 338 14.05 -7.16 9.57
CA ALA A 338 13.00 -6.14 9.62
C ALA A 338 11.64 -6.71 10.07
N CYS A 339 11.28 -7.95 9.68
CA CYS A 339 10.10 -8.63 10.20
C CYS A 339 10.19 -8.88 11.71
N GLU A 340 11.34 -9.37 12.21
CA GLU A 340 11.55 -9.60 13.65
C GLU A 340 11.49 -8.28 14.44
N GLU A 341 12.04 -7.20 13.91
CA GLU A 341 11.93 -5.87 14.49
C GLU A 341 10.48 -5.42 14.57
N LEU A 342 9.74 -5.54 13.46
CA LEU A 342 8.32 -5.15 13.39
C LEU A 342 7.42 -5.99 14.33
N LEU A 343 7.70 -7.29 14.45
CA LEU A 343 6.97 -8.17 15.39
C LEU A 343 7.27 -7.83 16.85
N ARG A 344 8.48 -7.39 17.18
CA ARG A 344 8.90 -7.00 18.52
C ARG A 344 8.40 -5.60 18.90
N ASP A 345 8.56 -4.63 18.02
CA ASP A 345 8.34 -3.21 18.30
C ASP A 345 6.94 -2.74 17.94
N GLY A 346 6.23 -3.53 17.13
CA GLY A 346 4.87 -3.29 16.67
C GLY A 346 4.78 -2.45 15.39
N ASN A 347 3.64 -2.57 14.71
CA ASN A 347 3.30 -1.74 13.55
C ASN A 347 2.77 -0.35 13.96
N GLY A 348 2.50 0.51 12.98
CA GLY A 348 2.03 1.86 13.23
C GLY A 348 0.79 1.95 14.13
N ALA A 349 -0.14 0.99 14.01
CA ALA A 349 -1.35 0.96 14.85
C ALA A 349 -1.03 0.69 16.34
N GLN A 350 -0.07 -0.22 16.60
CA GLN A 350 0.38 -0.51 17.98
C GLN A 350 1.14 0.68 18.55
N VAL A 351 2.00 1.33 17.76
CA VAL A 351 2.72 2.55 18.14
C VAL A 351 1.75 3.68 18.50
N GLN A 352 0.75 3.95 17.66
CA GLN A 352 -0.25 4.99 17.91
C GLN A 352 -1.04 4.72 19.20
N ARG A 353 -1.44 3.46 19.49
CA ARG A 353 -2.15 3.10 20.71
C ARG A 353 -1.26 3.26 21.95
N ALA A 354 -0.01 2.81 21.90
CA ALA A 354 0.95 3.01 22.99
C ALA A 354 1.20 4.51 23.27
N LEU A 355 1.24 5.33 22.21
CA LEU A 355 1.30 6.79 22.36
C LEU A 355 0.06 7.35 23.06
N MET A 356 -1.13 6.91 22.67
CA MET A 356 -2.39 7.34 23.28
C MET A 356 -2.49 6.91 24.75
N GLU A 357 -2.10 5.69 25.09
CA GLU A 357 -2.05 5.20 26.46
C GLU A 357 -1.10 6.04 27.33
N ARG A 358 0.04 6.46 26.77
CA ARG A 358 1.05 7.26 27.47
C ARG A 358 0.65 8.71 27.65
N THR A 359 0.02 9.33 26.62
CA THR A 359 -0.23 10.79 26.59
C THR A 359 -1.67 11.17 26.97
N GLY A 360 -2.63 10.26 26.73
CA GLY A 360 -4.06 10.55 26.88
C GLY A 360 -4.60 11.53 25.82
N SER A 361 -3.84 11.83 24.76
CA SER A 361 -4.12 12.89 23.80
C SER A 361 -3.89 12.44 22.34
N LEU A 362 -4.95 12.42 21.53
CA LEU A 362 -4.81 12.16 20.09
C LEU A 362 -3.99 13.23 19.36
N ARG A 363 -3.98 14.48 19.85
CA ARG A 363 -3.12 15.54 19.34
C ARG A 363 -1.64 15.16 19.51
N ASP A 364 -1.25 14.70 20.69
CA ASP A 364 0.12 14.29 20.97
C ASP A 364 0.51 13.05 20.15
N VAL A 365 -0.45 12.14 19.90
CA VAL A 365 -0.26 11.03 18.95
C VAL A 365 0.08 11.55 17.57
N VAL A 366 -0.68 12.50 17.01
CA VAL A 366 -0.41 13.08 15.69
C VAL A 366 0.94 13.78 15.66
N THR A 367 1.26 14.61 16.67
CA THR A 367 2.53 15.33 16.77
C THR A 367 3.73 14.38 16.74
N GLU A 368 3.66 13.30 17.52
CA GLU A 368 4.73 12.31 17.53
C GLU A 368 4.81 11.51 16.19
N CYS A 369 3.67 11.19 15.57
CA CYS A 369 3.65 10.57 14.25
C CYS A 369 4.25 11.47 13.16
N VAL A 370 4.03 12.79 13.20
CA VAL A 370 4.70 13.76 12.32
C VAL A 370 6.22 13.66 12.46
N ARG A 371 6.72 13.63 13.70
CA ARG A 371 8.16 13.50 13.96
C ARG A 371 8.73 12.19 13.40
N GLN A 372 8.01 11.08 13.59
CA GLN A 372 8.43 9.75 13.11
C GLN A 372 8.33 9.61 11.58
N THR A 373 7.42 10.34 10.93
CA THR A 373 7.29 10.36 9.46
C THR A 373 8.56 10.87 8.78
N GLN A 374 9.25 11.82 9.42
CA GLN A 374 10.42 12.53 8.89
C GLN A 374 11.77 11.94 9.36
N ALA A 375 11.76 10.89 10.17
CA ALA A 375 12.95 10.26 10.75
C ALA A 375 13.77 9.41 9.75
#